data_b887fe26bea3f4d4243c6a4d8528a4d4
#
_entry.id   b887fe26bea3f4d4243c6a4d8528a4d4
#
_cell.length_a   1.000
_cell.length_b   1.000
_cell.length_c   1.000
_cell.angle_alpha   90.00
_cell.angle_beta   90.00
_cell.angle_gamma   90.00
#
_symmetry.space_group_name_H-M   'P 1'
#
loop_
_entity.id
_entity.type
_entity.pdbx_description
1 polymer ?
#
loop_
_entity_poly.entity_id
_entity_poly.type
_entity_poly.pdbx_seq_one_letter_code
_entity_poly.pdbx_strand_id
1 'polypeptide(L)' 'MDVRLGDTLVMKKEHPCGEKRWKVLRTGADFRLKCLGCGHEVMQPRFKAEKNIRAVERKETE' A
#
# COMPACT_ATOMS: atom_id res chain seq x y z
N MET A 1 7.02 -10.55 -4.55
CA MET A 1 6.39 -10.04 -3.33
C MET A 1 4.89 -10.30 -3.40
N ASP A 2 4.35 -10.87 -2.35
CA ASP A 2 2.94 -11.28 -2.34
C ASP A 2 2.11 -10.21 -1.63
N VAL A 3 1.31 -9.48 -2.40
CA VAL A 3 0.47 -8.42 -1.88
C VAL A 3 -0.98 -8.82 -2.12
N ARG A 4 -1.78 -8.79 -1.07
CA ARG A 4 -3.18 -9.19 -1.15
C ARG A 4 -4.10 -8.06 -0.74
N LEU A 5 -5.36 -8.19 -1.13
CA LEU A 5 -6.39 -7.24 -0.76
C LEU A 5 -6.47 -7.15 0.76
N GLY A 6 -6.48 -5.94 1.27
CA GLY A 6 -6.57 -5.71 2.71
C GLY A 6 -5.22 -5.62 3.42
N ASP A 7 -4.14 -5.93 2.73
CA ASP A 7 -2.81 -5.79 3.33
C ASP A 7 -2.48 -4.33 3.55
N THR A 8 -1.60 -4.08 4.51
CA THR A 8 -1.07 -2.74 4.74
C THR A 8 0.37 -2.72 4.25
N LEU A 9 0.67 -1.79 3.38
CA LEU A 9 2.01 -1.63 2.82
C LEU A 9 2.72 -0.50 3.53
N VAL A 10 3.96 -0.77 3.96
CA VAL A 10 4.82 0.28 4.51
C VAL A 10 5.76 0.68 3.39
N MET A 11 5.64 1.93 2.96
CA MET A 11 6.42 2.43 1.84
C MET A 11 7.76 2.97 2.30
N LYS A 12 8.72 3.02 1.38
CA LYS A 12 10.03 3.60 1.66
C LYS A 12 9.96 5.10 1.78
N LYS A 13 9.07 5.73 1.00
CA LYS A 13 8.91 7.18 1.02
C LYS A 13 7.64 7.55 1.74
N GLU A 14 7.69 8.65 2.48
CA GLU A 14 6.52 9.19 3.12
C GLU A 14 5.61 9.87 2.11
N HIS A 15 4.31 9.75 2.35
CA HIS A 15 3.34 10.59 1.67
C HIS A 15 3.47 12.01 2.22
N PRO A 16 3.11 13.05 1.46
CA PRO A 16 3.16 14.43 1.95
C PRO A 16 2.48 14.66 3.28
N CYS A 17 1.51 13.82 3.66
CA CYS A 17 0.84 13.94 4.96
C CYS A 17 1.65 13.33 6.10
N GLY A 18 2.81 12.72 5.80
CA GLY A 18 3.68 12.14 6.80
C GLY A 18 3.46 10.65 7.07
N GLU A 19 2.48 10.04 6.43
CA GLU A 19 2.18 8.63 6.66
C GLU A 19 2.87 7.76 5.62
N LYS A 20 3.41 6.64 6.07
CA LYS A 20 4.06 5.67 5.19
C LYS A 20 3.22 4.44 4.94
N ARG A 21 2.14 4.28 5.67
CA ARG A 21 1.30 3.10 5.58
C ARG A 21 0.15 3.32 4.62
N TRP A 22 -0.05 2.32 3.77
CA TRP A 22 -1.10 2.36 2.76
C TRP A 22 -1.86 1.05 2.81
N LYS A 23 -3.18 1.13 2.75
CA LYS A 23 -4.01 -0.06 2.69
C LYS A 23 -4.25 -0.44 1.25
N VAL A 24 -4.15 -1.73 0.95
CA VAL A 24 -4.40 -2.24 -0.39
C VAL A 24 -5.90 -2.38 -0.58
N LEU A 25 -6.45 -1.60 -1.51
CA LEU A 25 -7.87 -1.66 -1.84
C LEU A 25 -8.13 -2.55 -3.03
N ARG A 26 -7.15 -2.69 -3.91
CA ARG A 26 -7.30 -3.52 -5.10
C ARG A 26 -5.94 -4.00 -5.55
N THR A 27 -5.90 -5.23 -6.05
CA THR A 27 -4.69 -5.81 -6.61
C THR A 27 -4.93 -6.14 -8.08
N GLY A 28 -3.87 -6.51 -8.77
CA GLY A 28 -3.93 -6.83 -10.19
C GLY A 28 -2.74 -6.21 -10.89
N ALA A 29 -2.93 -5.80 -12.14
CA ALA A 29 -1.87 -5.12 -12.89
C ALA A 29 -1.52 -3.80 -12.24
N ASP A 30 -2.53 -3.14 -11.65
CA ASP A 30 -2.33 -1.90 -10.90
C ASP A 30 -2.84 -2.11 -9.48
N PHE A 31 -2.18 -1.47 -8.53
CA PHE A 31 -2.60 -1.49 -7.14
C PHE A 31 -3.36 -0.21 -6.83
N ARG A 32 -4.49 -0.35 -6.15
CA ARG A 32 -5.20 0.78 -5.61
C ARG A 32 -4.91 0.84 -4.12
N LEU A 33 -4.36 1.96 -3.68
CA LEU A 33 -3.87 2.12 -2.33
C LEU A 33 -4.53 3.31 -1.66
N LYS A 34 -4.79 3.18 -0.36
CA LYS A 34 -5.36 4.25 0.42
C LYS A 34 -4.38 4.63 1.52
N CYS A 35 -4.01 5.91 1.56
CA CYS A 35 -3.14 6.43 2.61
C CYS A 35 -3.88 6.39 3.95
N LEU A 36 -3.29 5.73 4.95
CA LEU A 36 -3.94 5.60 6.24
C LEU A 36 -3.89 6.88 7.06
N GLY A 37 -3.05 7.83 6.66
CA GLY A 37 -2.95 9.10 7.37
C GLY A 37 -4.03 10.09 6.95
N CYS A 38 -4.18 10.31 5.64
CA CYS A 38 -5.10 11.34 5.15
C CYS A 38 -6.28 10.77 4.37
N GLY A 39 -6.29 9.46 4.10
CA GLY A 39 -7.39 8.83 3.38
C GLY A 39 -7.35 9.01 1.87
N HIS A 40 -6.27 9.57 1.36
CA HIS A 40 -6.13 9.77 -0.08
C HIS A 40 -5.91 8.45 -0.80
N GLU A 41 -6.63 8.25 -1.91
CA GLU A 41 -6.49 7.02 -2.70
C GLU A 41 -5.69 7.30 -3.96
N VAL A 42 -4.78 6.39 -4.27
CA VAL A 42 -3.97 6.49 -5.49
C VAL A 42 -3.96 5.15 -6.19
N MET A 43 -3.71 5.17 -7.48
CA MET A 43 -3.52 3.95 -8.26
C MET A 43 -2.13 3.98 -8.87
N GLN A 44 -1.39 2.89 -8.70
CA GLN A 44 -0.03 2.79 -9.21
C GLN A 44 0.17 1.47 -9.92
N PRO A 45 0.98 1.44 -10.99
CA PRO A 45 1.36 0.17 -11.60
C PRO A 45 2.01 -0.74 -10.56
N ARG A 46 1.70 -2.01 -10.64
CA ARG A 46 2.20 -2.98 -9.67
C ARG A 46 3.72 -2.94 -9.51
N PHE A 47 4.44 -2.92 -10.63
CA PHE A 47 5.89 -2.95 -10.56
C PHE A 47 6.46 -1.72 -9.86
N LYS A 48 5.82 -0.58 -10.05
CA LYS A 48 6.26 0.66 -9.44
C LYS A 48 5.96 0.66 -7.94
N ALA A 49 4.78 0.18 -7.57
CA ALA A 49 4.41 0.09 -6.17
C ALA A 49 5.34 -0.87 -5.42
N GLU A 50 5.63 -2.02 -6.02
CA GLU A 50 6.49 -3.01 -5.38
C GLU A 50 7.89 -2.48 -5.12
N LYS A 51 8.40 -1.65 -6.00
CA LYS A 51 9.73 -1.06 -5.80
C LYS A 51 9.77 -0.14 -4.59
N ASN A 52 8.65 0.44 -4.24
CA ASN A 52 8.57 1.40 -3.15
C ASN A 52 8.14 0.76 -1.83
N ILE A 53 7.81 -0.52 -1.83
CA ILE A 53 7.36 -1.21 -0.62
C ILE A 53 8.57 -1.60 0.21
N ARG A 54 8.56 -1.19 1.47
CA ARG A 54 9.57 -1.58 2.43
C ARG A 54 9.17 -2.84 3.16
N ALA A 55 7.89 -2.95 3.50
CA ALA A 55 7.38 -4.10 4.24
C ALA A 55 5.89 -4.25 3.99
N VAL A 56 5.40 -5.45 4.17
CA VAL A 56 3.96 -5.73 4.08
C VAL A 56 3.51 -6.18 5.46
N GLU A 57 2.56 -5.46 6.02
CA GLU A 57 1.96 -5.82 7.30
C GLU A 57 0.63 -6.49 7.01
N ARG A 58 0.47 -7.70 7.50
CA ARG A 58 -0.77 -8.45 7.30
C ARG A 58 -1.42 -8.66 8.65
N LYS A 59 -2.65 -8.19 8.77
CA LYS A 59 -3.38 -8.37 9.99
C LYS A 59 -3.91 -9.80 10.03
N GLU A 60 -3.61 -10.50 11.09
CA GLU A 60 -4.16 -11.82 11.31
C GLU A 60 -5.48 -11.65 11.98
N THR A 61 -6.51 -11.92 11.29
CA THR A 61 -7.79 -11.93 11.99
C THR A 61 -8.16 -13.34 12.21
N GLU A 62 -8.39 -13.52 12.72
CA GLU A 62 -8.86 -14.64 12.77
C GLU A 62 -9.62 -14.92 12.64
#